data_d3ac4d1bd4b018e6706e0ebe70a4beee
#
_entry.id   d3ac4d1bd4b018e6706e0ebe70a4beee
#
_cell.length_a   1.000
_cell.length_b   1.000
_cell.length_c   1.000
_cell.angle_alpha   90.00
_cell.angle_beta   90.00
_cell.angle_gamma   90.00
#
_symmetry.space_group_name_H-M   'P 1'
#
loop_
_entity.id
_entity.type
_entity.pdbx_description
1 polymer ?
#
loop_
_entity_poly.entity_id
_entity_poly.type
_entity_poly.pdbx_seq_one_letter_code
_entity_poly.pdbx_strand_id
1 'polypeptide(L)'
;MKLTRRSTLAALSGGLAMPFVRPSWAQAATVNVYNWSDYIGESTIADFEAETGLGVVYDLYASAEEMQAKLLAGSTGYDVVLMAGISMPEFIRAGVYQPIDRSRLTGWGNLDPEVLRIVEGYDPGNRYGLPYMWGSVGFTYNLAMIRERLPNADLQAMETIFDPANAAILGDCGLSILDSPTDIGFMVMSWLGIDPNTAGPAEYARMAEAFAPIRQYIATFDNANYLTAIPNGELCAVNTWSGDYSVAAARAAEAGIEMELAYYVPRTGAPAWFDLWAMPSDAPNVDNAYRFLDYMLRPEVIAACTNYTGYGNANAASRPFVDEAILNDPAVYPDAETLARMYTPAPQTPDQERELTRIWTQIKAG
;
A
#
# COMPACT_ATOMS: atom_id res chain seq x y z
N MET A 1 55.93 -19.31 -70.69
CA MET A 1 54.71 -19.14 -71.53
C MET A 1 53.60 -18.66 -70.70
N LYS A 2 53.11 -17.45 -70.97
CA LYS A 2 52.10 -16.71 -70.17
C LYS A 2 50.73 -17.30 -70.52
N LEU A 3 49.95 -17.74 -69.49
CA LEU A 3 48.52 -18.04 -69.67
C LEU A 3 47.72 -16.94 -69.03
N THR A 4 46.94 -16.32 -69.94
CA THR A 4 46.07 -15.20 -69.68
C THR A 4 44.74 -15.61 -69.03
N ARG A 5 44.34 -14.74 -68.12
CA ARG A 5 42.98 -14.74 -67.62
C ARG A 5 41.96 -14.45 -68.72
N ARG A 6 41.00 -15.31 -68.93
CA ARG A 6 39.62 -15.07 -69.39
C ARG A 6 39.01 -16.38 -69.93
N SER A 7 37.97 -16.72 -69.26
CA SER A 7 36.84 -17.59 -69.65
C SER A 7 36.60 -18.76 -68.73
N THR A 8 35.77 -18.49 -67.78
CA THR A 8 34.72 -19.39 -67.30
C THR A 8 33.66 -18.58 -66.52
N LEU A 9 32.75 -18.00 -67.27
CA LEU A 9 31.43 -17.60 -66.85
C LEU A 9 30.45 -18.60 -67.41
N ALA A 10 29.57 -19.11 -66.56
CA ALA A 10 28.34 -19.81 -66.81
C ALA A 10 28.31 -21.24 -66.28
N ALA A 11 27.93 -21.34 -65.01
CA ALA A 11 27.16 -22.47 -64.54
C ALA A 11 26.16 -21.98 -63.51
N LEU A 12 24.93 -21.88 -63.85
CA LEU A 12 23.71 -21.68 -63.11
C LEU A 12 23.76 -22.27 -61.69
N SER A 13 23.38 -21.47 -60.76
CA SER A 13 22.80 -21.94 -59.50
C SER A 13 21.52 -21.16 -59.26
N GLY A 14 20.43 -21.71 -59.75
CA GLY A 14 19.09 -21.39 -59.26
C GLY A 14 18.94 -21.85 -57.82
N GLY A 15 19.46 -21.09 -56.90
CA GLY A 15 19.18 -21.22 -55.50
C GLY A 15 17.78 -20.66 -55.19
N LEU A 16 16.80 -21.55 -55.00
CA LEU A 16 15.53 -21.25 -54.39
C LEU A 16 15.81 -20.48 -53.09
N ALA A 17 15.63 -19.15 -53.09
CA ALA A 17 15.53 -18.35 -51.92
C ALA A 17 14.24 -18.74 -51.18
N MET A 18 14.28 -19.80 -50.35
CA MET A 18 13.27 -20.00 -49.34
C MET A 18 13.33 -18.77 -48.43
N PRO A 19 12.20 -18.06 -48.20
CA PRO A 19 12.16 -17.06 -47.20
C PRO A 19 12.47 -17.76 -45.86
N PHE A 20 13.59 -17.43 -45.26
CA PHE A 20 13.84 -17.74 -43.87
C PHE A 20 12.77 -16.97 -43.07
N VAL A 21 11.63 -17.59 -42.83
CA VAL A 21 10.70 -17.19 -41.77
C VAL A 21 11.48 -17.44 -40.50
N ARG A 22 12.17 -16.40 -40.00
CA ARG A 22 12.61 -16.39 -38.63
C ARG A 22 11.33 -16.60 -37.83
N PRO A 23 11.24 -17.66 -37.00
CA PRO A 23 10.17 -17.66 -36.01
C PRO A 23 10.34 -16.33 -35.25
N SER A 24 9.36 -15.42 -35.37
CA SER A 24 9.21 -14.37 -34.42
C SER A 24 9.02 -15.14 -33.11
N TRP A 25 10.00 -15.14 -32.29
CA TRP A 25 9.78 -15.47 -30.88
C TRP A 25 8.73 -14.45 -30.48
N ALA A 26 7.48 -14.88 -30.39
CA ALA A 26 6.44 -14.07 -29.86
C ALA A 26 6.98 -13.68 -28.50
N GLN A 27 7.32 -12.40 -28.35
CA GLN A 27 7.71 -11.86 -27.06
C GLN A 27 6.57 -12.28 -26.15
N ALA A 28 6.86 -13.05 -25.11
CA ALA A 28 5.83 -13.58 -24.24
C ALA A 28 4.96 -12.39 -23.84
N ALA A 29 3.66 -12.49 -24.08
CA ALA A 29 2.77 -11.41 -23.73
C ALA A 29 2.88 -11.20 -22.21
N THR A 30 3.23 -10.00 -21.81
CA THR A 30 3.48 -9.65 -20.39
C THR A 30 2.49 -8.61 -19.90
N VAL A 31 2.31 -8.54 -18.60
CA VAL A 31 1.75 -7.39 -17.89
C VAL A 31 2.80 -6.86 -16.92
N ASN A 32 3.01 -5.55 -16.91
CA ASN A 32 3.98 -4.87 -16.07
C ASN A 32 3.24 -4.23 -14.91
N VAL A 33 3.49 -4.72 -13.70
CA VAL A 33 2.81 -4.33 -12.47
C VAL A 33 3.78 -3.62 -11.54
N TYR A 34 3.35 -2.53 -10.93
CA TYR A 34 4.12 -1.78 -9.95
C TYR A 34 3.34 -1.68 -8.63
N ASN A 35 3.87 -2.27 -7.57
CA ASN A 35 3.17 -2.42 -6.30
C ASN A 35 4.07 -2.13 -5.10
N TRP A 36 3.48 -2.01 -3.91
CA TRP A 36 4.18 -2.03 -2.63
C TRP A 36 4.87 -3.36 -2.40
N SER A 37 5.93 -3.35 -1.58
CA SER A 37 6.56 -4.57 -1.08
C SER A 37 5.59 -5.36 -0.19
N ASP A 38 5.64 -6.69 -0.28
CA ASP A 38 4.86 -7.63 0.56
C ASP A 38 3.34 -7.39 0.57
N TYR A 39 2.78 -6.91 -0.55
CA TYR A 39 1.40 -6.45 -0.63
C TYR A 39 0.57 -7.17 -1.71
N ILE A 40 0.80 -8.47 -1.87
CA ILE A 40 0.01 -9.38 -2.73
C ILE A 40 0.16 -10.81 -2.19
N GLY A 41 -0.81 -11.69 -2.43
CA GLY A 41 -0.73 -13.09 -1.99
C GLY A 41 0.47 -13.83 -2.57
N GLU A 42 1.07 -14.71 -1.79
CA GLU A 42 2.33 -15.37 -2.09
C GLU A 42 2.33 -16.08 -3.46
N SER A 43 1.24 -16.76 -3.79
CA SER A 43 1.11 -17.52 -5.05
C SER A 43 0.40 -16.74 -6.17
N THR A 44 -0.18 -15.57 -5.88
CA THR A 44 -1.10 -14.84 -6.77
C THR A 44 -0.51 -14.61 -8.18
N ILE A 45 0.76 -14.21 -8.25
CA ILE A 45 1.43 -13.97 -9.54
C ILE A 45 1.64 -15.28 -10.30
N ALA A 46 2.16 -16.30 -9.63
CA ALA A 46 2.42 -17.61 -10.25
C ALA A 46 1.12 -18.28 -10.74
N ASP A 47 0.04 -18.16 -9.97
CA ASP A 47 -1.28 -18.70 -10.33
C ASP A 47 -1.87 -17.96 -11.55
N PHE A 48 -1.74 -16.62 -11.58
CA PHE A 48 -2.12 -15.81 -12.74
C PHE A 48 -1.35 -16.22 -13.99
N GLU A 49 -0.03 -16.37 -13.92
CA GLU A 49 0.80 -16.79 -15.04
C GLU A 49 0.44 -18.19 -15.53
N ALA A 50 0.24 -19.14 -14.60
CA ALA A 50 -0.13 -20.51 -14.93
C ALA A 50 -1.51 -20.60 -15.63
N GLU A 51 -2.48 -19.81 -15.17
CA GLU A 51 -3.83 -19.81 -15.74
C GLU A 51 -3.91 -19.10 -17.09
N THR A 52 -3.24 -17.94 -17.19
CA THR A 52 -3.43 -17.04 -18.34
C THR A 52 -2.41 -17.24 -19.45
N GLY A 53 -1.26 -17.84 -19.13
CA GLY A 53 -0.11 -17.90 -20.02
C GLY A 53 0.58 -16.56 -20.26
N LEU A 54 0.20 -15.50 -19.53
CA LEU A 54 0.88 -14.20 -19.53
C LEU A 54 2.03 -14.22 -18.52
N GLY A 55 3.18 -13.66 -18.88
CA GLY A 55 4.22 -13.37 -17.91
C GLY A 55 3.91 -12.08 -17.12
N VAL A 56 4.37 -11.98 -15.89
CA VAL A 56 4.26 -10.77 -15.07
C VAL A 56 5.64 -10.19 -14.80
N VAL A 57 5.84 -8.93 -15.18
CA VAL A 57 6.97 -8.13 -14.68
C VAL A 57 6.46 -7.40 -13.46
N TYR A 58 6.94 -7.81 -12.29
CA TYR A 58 6.44 -7.31 -11.01
C TYR A 58 7.52 -6.51 -10.31
N ASP A 59 7.40 -5.19 -10.37
CA ASP A 59 8.31 -4.25 -9.73
C ASP A 59 7.71 -3.72 -8.42
N LEU A 60 8.59 -3.44 -7.46
CA LEU A 60 8.23 -2.97 -6.13
C LEU A 60 8.68 -1.53 -5.91
N TYR A 61 7.97 -0.82 -5.05
CA TYR A 61 8.41 0.46 -4.50
C TYR A 61 8.26 0.45 -2.98
N ALA A 62 9.11 1.24 -2.32
CA ALA A 62 9.18 1.32 -0.87
C ALA A 62 8.54 2.60 -0.31
N SER A 63 8.29 3.61 -1.15
CA SER A 63 7.66 4.87 -0.73
C SER A 63 6.70 5.42 -1.80
N ALA A 64 5.69 6.15 -1.34
CA ALA A 64 4.75 6.83 -2.23
C ALA A 64 5.46 7.86 -3.10
N GLU A 65 6.47 8.56 -2.57
CA GLU A 65 7.24 9.58 -3.25
C GLU A 65 8.04 8.99 -4.42
N GLU A 66 8.65 7.81 -4.23
CA GLU A 66 9.35 7.09 -5.31
C GLU A 66 8.39 6.76 -6.45
N MET A 67 7.26 6.16 -6.14
CA MET A 67 6.23 5.78 -7.11
C MET A 67 5.70 7.03 -7.84
N GLN A 68 5.35 8.09 -7.11
CA GLN A 68 4.81 9.33 -7.66
C GLN A 68 5.80 10.00 -8.59
N ALA A 69 7.06 10.15 -8.17
CA ALA A 69 8.11 10.75 -9.00
C ALA A 69 8.31 9.97 -10.32
N LYS A 70 8.27 8.64 -10.26
CA LYS A 70 8.42 7.77 -11.42
C LYS A 70 7.25 7.91 -12.39
N LEU A 71 6.02 7.93 -11.89
CA LEU A 71 4.82 8.06 -12.73
C LEU A 71 4.70 9.46 -13.34
N LEU A 72 5.01 10.51 -12.60
CA LEU A 72 4.98 11.89 -13.10
C LEU A 72 6.05 12.16 -14.18
N ALA A 73 7.16 11.42 -14.14
CA ALA A 73 8.17 11.48 -15.21
C ALA A 73 7.67 10.89 -16.53
N GLY A 74 6.64 10.02 -16.49
CA GLY A 74 6.05 9.37 -17.67
C GLY A 74 6.94 8.31 -18.31
N SER A 75 6.39 7.61 -19.30
CA SER A 75 7.08 6.54 -20.06
C SER A 75 7.64 5.45 -19.14
N THR A 76 6.88 5.07 -18.12
CA THR A 76 7.31 4.11 -17.10
C THR A 76 7.33 2.67 -17.59
N GLY A 77 6.51 2.38 -18.61
CA GLY A 77 6.32 1.04 -19.14
C GLY A 77 5.43 0.14 -18.29
N TYR A 78 4.84 0.64 -17.22
CA TYR A 78 3.86 -0.12 -16.42
C TYR A 78 2.49 -0.14 -17.08
N ASP A 79 1.80 -1.26 -16.89
CA ASP A 79 0.43 -1.46 -17.34
C ASP A 79 -0.57 -1.24 -16.21
N VAL A 80 -0.17 -1.62 -14.99
CA VAL A 80 -0.97 -1.51 -13.76
C VAL A 80 -0.09 -1.02 -12.63
N VAL A 81 -0.59 -0.05 -11.88
CA VAL A 81 0.08 0.51 -10.68
C VAL A 81 -0.90 0.50 -9.53
N LEU A 82 -0.46 0.04 -8.37
CA LEU A 82 -1.20 0.24 -7.13
C LEU A 82 -0.83 1.60 -6.53
N MET A 83 -1.77 2.29 -5.94
CA MET A 83 -1.50 3.55 -5.26
C MET A 83 -2.53 3.87 -4.18
N ALA A 84 -2.12 4.69 -3.22
CA ALA A 84 -3.03 5.22 -2.20
C ALA A 84 -4.10 6.14 -2.83
N GLY A 85 -5.36 5.90 -2.47
CA GLY A 85 -6.51 6.64 -3.00
C GLY A 85 -6.42 8.15 -2.81
N ILE A 86 -5.82 8.59 -1.70
CA ILE A 86 -5.63 10.02 -1.41
C ILE A 86 -4.85 10.75 -2.52
N SER A 87 -3.95 10.07 -3.22
CA SER A 87 -3.16 10.65 -4.32
C SER A 87 -3.86 10.65 -5.67
N MET A 88 -4.94 9.86 -5.83
CA MET A 88 -5.68 9.73 -7.11
C MET A 88 -6.07 11.06 -7.76
N PRO A 89 -6.64 12.05 -7.02
CA PRO A 89 -7.11 13.29 -7.64
C PRO A 89 -6.01 14.09 -8.33
N GLU A 90 -4.80 14.07 -7.79
CA GLU A 90 -3.65 14.75 -8.39
C GLU A 90 -3.26 14.08 -9.71
N PHE A 91 -3.11 12.77 -9.71
CA PHE A 91 -2.70 11.99 -10.87
C PHE A 91 -3.75 11.97 -11.98
N ILE A 92 -5.04 12.00 -11.62
CA ILE A 92 -6.13 12.17 -12.58
C ILE A 92 -6.03 13.56 -13.25
N ARG A 93 -5.83 14.63 -12.47
CA ARG A 93 -5.68 15.99 -13.01
C ARG A 93 -4.44 16.14 -13.89
N ALA A 94 -3.37 15.46 -13.55
CA ALA A 94 -2.13 15.43 -14.34
C ALA A 94 -2.23 14.56 -15.61
N GLY A 95 -3.33 13.83 -15.80
CA GLY A 95 -3.54 12.96 -16.97
C GLY A 95 -2.64 11.70 -16.96
N VAL A 96 -2.15 11.31 -15.78
CA VAL A 96 -1.27 10.14 -15.62
C VAL A 96 -2.04 8.85 -15.83
N TYR A 97 -3.33 8.80 -15.47
CA TYR A 97 -4.15 7.60 -15.57
C TYR A 97 -5.19 7.69 -16.68
N GLN A 98 -5.47 6.56 -17.32
CA GLN A 98 -6.58 6.39 -18.24
C GLN A 98 -7.82 5.86 -17.50
N PRO A 99 -9.03 6.21 -17.99
CA PRO A 99 -10.26 5.67 -17.40
C PRO A 99 -10.35 4.14 -17.59
N ILE A 100 -10.91 3.47 -16.58
CA ILE A 100 -11.21 2.04 -16.59
C ILE A 100 -12.56 1.80 -17.31
N ASP A 101 -12.56 0.97 -18.32
CA ASP A 101 -13.77 0.43 -18.95
C ASP A 101 -14.29 -0.75 -18.13
N ARG A 102 -15.27 -0.47 -17.26
CA ARG A 102 -15.88 -1.48 -16.37
C ARG A 102 -16.55 -2.63 -17.14
N SER A 103 -16.94 -2.44 -18.40
CA SER A 103 -17.56 -3.51 -19.20
C SER A 103 -16.58 -4.66 -19.47
N ARG A 104 -15.29 -4.42 -19.30
CA ARG A 104 -14.20 -5.39 -19.45
C ARG A 104 -13.85 -6.11 -18.14
N LEU A 105 -14.46 -5.72 -17.02
CA LEU A 105 -14.21 -6.28 -15.68
C LEU A 105 -15.44 -7.07 -15.23
N THR A 106 -15.38 -8.38 -15.40
CA THR A 106 -16.52 -9.28 -15.08
C THR A 106 -16.79 -9.34 -13.59
N GLY A 107 -15.73 -9.19 -12.77
CA GLY A 107 -15.79 -9.18 -11.32
C GLY A 107 -16.16 -7.85 -10.68
N TRP A 108 -16.46 -6.77 -11.44
CA TRP A 108 -16.77 -5.47 -10.85
C TRP A 108 -17.93 -5.50 -9.85
N GLY A 109 -18.96 -6.33 -10.08
CA GLY A 109 -20.09 -6.49 -9.18
C GLY A 109 -19.79 -7.16 -7.84
N ASN A 110 -18.58 -7.68 -7.64
CA ASN A 110 -18.12 -8.27 -6.38
C ASN A 110 -17.65 -7.21 -5.37
N LEU A 111 -17.37 -5.97 -5.85
CA LEU A 111 -16.88 -4.88 -4.99
C LEU A 111 -17.95 -4.45 -3.98
N ASP A 112 -17.47 -4.09 -2.78
CA ASP A 112 -18.32 -3.57 -1.71
C ASP A 112 -18.88 -2.20 -2.08
N PRO A 113 -20.21 -2.01 -2.13
CA PRO A 113 -20.82 -0.72 -2.47
C PRO A 113 -20.43 0.41 -1.52
N GLU A 114 -20.16 0.10 -0.25
CA GLU A 114 -19.75 1.12 0.72
C GLU A 114 -18.30 1.59 0.45
N VAL A 115 -17.40 0.67 0.11
CA VAL A 115 -16.04 1.03 -0.31
C VAL A 115 -16.09 1.89 -1.57
N LEU A 116 -16.90 1.50 -2.58
CA LEU A 116 -17.07 2.29 -3.80
C LEU A 116 -17.59 3.70 -3.49
N ARG A 117 -18.53 3.84 -2.55
CA ARG A 117 -19.06 5.14 -2.12
C ARG A 117 -18.00 6.01 -1.45
N ILE A 118 -17.14 5.41 -0.61
CA ILE A 118 -16.05 6.15 0.06
C ILE A 118 -15.00 6.59 -0.97
N VAL A 119 -14.61 5.70 -1.86
CA VAL A 119 -13.58 5.96 -2.88
C VAL A 119 -14.01 7.02 -3.91
N GLU A 120 -15.32 7.26 -4.09
CA GLU A 120 -15.80 8.40 -4.91
C GLU A 120 -15.25 9.76 -4.44
N GLY A 121 -14.85 9.90 -3.19
CA GLY A 121 -14.17 11.09 -2.68
C GLY A 121 -12.79 11.33 -3.35
N TYR A 122 -12.13 10.27 -3.80
CA TYR A 122 -10.83 10.32 -4.49
C TYR A 122 -10.97 10.24 -6.01
N ASP A 123 -11.90 9.42 -6.49
CA ASP A 123 -12.13 9.14 -7.91
C ASP A 123 -13.63 9.28 -8.23
N PRO A 124 -14.11 10.47 -8.55
CA PRO A 124 -15.53 10.73 -8.82
C PRO A 124 -16.13 9.78 -9.86
N GLY A 125 -17.12 9.01 -9.42
CA GLY A 125 -17.75 7.95 -10.20
C GLY A 125 -16.88 6.71 -10.36
N ASN A 126 -15.83 6.51 -9.58
CA ASN A 126 -14.90 5.37 -9.61
C ASN A 126 -14.40 5.05 -11.04
N ARG A 127 -13.86 6.04 -11.73
CA ARG A 127 -13.57 5.96 -13.18
C ARG A 127 -12.16 5.52 -13.50
N TYR A 128 -11.21 5.74 -12.61
CA TYR A 128 -9.78 5.57 -12.86
C TYR A 128 -9.14 4.51 -11.98
N GLY A 129 -9.71 4.26 -10.81
CA GLY A 129 -9.20 3.32 -9.82
C GLY A 129 -10.11 2.11 -9.63
N LEU A 130 -9.47 0.95 -9.45
CA LEU A 130 -10.10 -0.28 -8.99
C LEU A 130 -9.74 -0.48 -7.51
N PRO A 131 -10.69 -0.37 -6.56
CA PRO A 131 -10.40 -0.60 -5.15
C PRO A 131 -9.80 -1.98 -4.90
N TYR A 132 -8.74 -2.04 -4.08
CA TYR A 132 -7.99 -3.25 -3.79
C TYR A 132 -8.11 -3.61 -2.31
N MET A 133 -7.29 -3.00 -1.50
CA MET A 133 -7.28 -3.21 -0.05
C MET A 133 -7.50 -1.90 0.69
N TRP A 134 -7.85 -2.02 1.95
CA TRP A 134 -8.04 -0.90 2.86
C TRP A 134 -7.60 -1.28 4.27
N GLY A 135 -7.32 -0.28 5.06
CA GLY A 135 -6.97 -0.46 6.45
C GLY A 135 -7.07 0.85 7.23
N SER A 136 -6.57 0.81 8.43
CA SER A 136 -6.54 1.95 9.35
C SER A 136 -5.14 2.18 9.89
N VAL A 137 -4.95 3.31 10.51
CA VAL A 137 -3.76 3.64 11.30
C VAL A 137 -4.08 3.50 12.78
N GLY A 138 -3.15 2.95 13.54
CA GLY A 138 -3.33 2.75 14.98
C GLY A 138 -2.02 2.48 15.69
N PHE A 139 -2.11 1.83 16.82
CA PHE A 139 -0.94 1.44 17.60
C PHE A 139 -0.92 -0.05 17.83
N THR A 140 0.22 -0.67 17.52
CA THR A 140 0.55 -2.05 17.87
C THR A 140 1.36 -2.06 19.16
N TYR A 141 0.95 -2.91 20.11
CA TYR A 141 1.60 -3.07 21.40
C TYR A 141 2.04 -4.51 21.63
N ASN A 142 3.24 -4.70 22.17
CA ASN A 142 3.64 -5.94 22.81
C ASN A 142 3.03 -5.97 24.22
N LEU A 143 1.94 -6.72 24.38
CA LEU A 143 1.12 -6.66 25.58
C LEU A 143 1.89 -7.12 26.84
N ALA A 144 2.82 -8.06 26.71
CA ALA A 144 3.64 -8.51 27.85
C ALA A 144 4.53 -7.37 28.35
N MET A 145 5.21 -6.68 27.42
CA MET A 145 6.10 -5.56 27.77
C MET A 145 5.33 -4.35 28.31
N ILE A 146 4.12 -4.11 27.77
CA ILE A 146 3.26 -3.01 28.25
C ILE A 146 2.72 -3.30 29.64
N ARG A 147 2.19 -4.51 29.89
CA ARG A 147 1.65 -4.89 31.21
C ARG A 147 2.69 -4.78 32.33
N GLU A 148 3.94 -5.09 32.03
CA GLU A 148 5.06 -4.95 32.97
C GLU A 148 5.32 -3.48 33.35
N ARG A 149 5.23 -2.55 32.40
CA ARG A 149 5.68 -1.15 32.55
C ARG A 149 4.55 -0.16 32.80
N LEU A 150 3.42 -0.36 32.14
CA LEU A 150 2.24 0.48 32.18
C LEU A 150 0.97 -0.38 32.41
N PRO A 151 0.84 -1.09 33.54
CA PRO A 151 -0.22 -2.08 33.77
C PRO A 151 -1.64 -1.52 33.73
N ASN A 152 -1.80 -0.22 33.89
CA ASN A 152 -3.11 0.47 33.88
C ASN A 152 -3.29 1.35 32.65
N ALA A 153 -2.44 1.24 31.62
CA ALA A 153 -2.57 2.05 30.42
C ALA A 153 -3.85 1.72 29.65
N ASP A 154 -4.53 2.74 29.21
CA ASP A 154 -5.63 2.63 28.28
C ASP A 154 -5.09 2.63 26.84
N LEU A 155 -4.94 1.44 26.24
CA LEU A 155 -4.28 1.29 24.94
C LEU A 155 -5.05 1.93 23.75
N GLN A 156 -6.28 2.38 23.98
CA GLN A 156 -7.04 3.16 23.00
C GLN A 156 -6.97 4.68 23.23
N ALA A 157 -6.26 5.12 24.27
CA ALA A 157 -6.07 6.54 24.53
C ALA A 157 -4.76 7.03 23.90
N MET A 158 -4.81 8.17 23.24
CA MET A 158 -3.62 8.83 22.67
C MET A 158 -2.61 9.20 23.76
N GLU A 159 -3.08 9.48 24.97
CA GLU A 159 -2.27 9.78 26.15
C GLU A 159 -1.33 8.63 26.53
N THR A 160 -1.63 7.39 26.17
CA THR A 160 -0.72 6.25 26.37
C THR A 160 0.62 6.50 25.68
N ILE A 161 0.60 7.14 24.50
CA ILE A 161 1.80 7.48 23.72
C ILE A 161 2.25 8.93 23.98
N PHE A 162 1.30 9.87 24.04
CA PHE A 162 1.59 11.32 24.01
C PHE A 162 1.69 11.97 25.38
N ASP A 163 1.40 11.28 26.50
CA ASP A 163 1.79 11.74 27.82
C ASP A 163 3.30 11.57 28.01
N PRO A 164 4.05 12.63 28.37
CA PRO A 164 5.51 12.56 28.49
C PRO A 164 6.02 11.55 29.53
N ALA A 165 5.26 11.28 30.60
CA ALA A 165 5.65 10.29 31.60
C ALA A 165 5.51 8.85 31.02
N ASN A 166 4.44 8.59 30.30
CA ASN A 166 4.25 7.32 29.62
C ASN A 166 5.28 7.14 28.49
N ALA A 167 5.49 8.19 27.67
CA ALA A 167 6.46 8.16 26.58
C ALA A 167 7.88 7.87 27.07
N ALA A 168 8.27 8.40 28.24
CA ALA A 168 9.57 8.10 28.85
C ALA A 168 9.71 6.59 29.17
N ILE A 169 8.65 5.99 29.71
CA ILE A 169 8.61 4.55 30.03
C ILE A 169 8.65 3.70 28.74
N LEU A 170 7.87 4.09 27.73
CA LEU A 170 7.83 3.42 26.43
C LEU A 170 9.14 3.57 25.66
N GLY A 171 9.83 4.69 25.82
CA GLY A 171 11.16 4.91 25.23
C GLY A 171 12.20 3.91 25.71
N ASP A 172 12.10 3.44 26.95
CA ASP A 172 13.01 2.44 27.52
C ASP A 172 12.81 1.04 26.91
N CYS A 173 11.64 0.73 26.39
CA CYS A 173 11.34 -0.55 25.74
C CYS A 173 11.14 -0.45 24.21
N GLY A 174 11.32 0.74 23.66
CA GLY A 174 11.24 1.02 22.23
C GLY A 174 9.87 1.52 21.79
N LEU A 175 9.82 2.82 21.46
CA LEU A 175 8.69 3.51 20.85
C LEU A 175 9.04 3.89 19.42
N SER A 176 8.27 3.44 18.44
CA SER A 176 8.42 3.80 17.03
C SER A 176 7.14 4.44 16.49
N ILE A 177 7.31 5.40 15.60
CA ILE A 177 6.22 6.16 14.98
C ILE A 177 6.36 6.03 13.45
N LEU A 178 5.27 5.94 12.72
CA LEU A 178 5.27 5.97 11.27
C LEU A 178 5.87 7.28 10.74
N ASP A 179 6.71 7.20 9.74
CA ASP A 179 7.18 8.36 8.98
C ASP A 179 6.13 8.79 7.95
N SER A 180 4.96 9.19 8.47
CA SER A 180 3.81 9.58 7.65
C SER A 180 3.00 10.69 8.34
N PRO A 181 3.16 11.94 7.93
CA PRO A 181 2.43 13.07 8.53
C PRO A 181 0.92 13.01 8.28
N THR A 182 0.47 12.38 7.20
CA THR A 182 -0.95 12.20 6.86
C THR A 182 -1.60 11.05 7.62
N ASP A 183 -0.82 10.19 8.25
CA ASP A 183 -1.30 9.12 9.13
C ASP A 183 -1.26 9.57 10.58
N ILE A 184 -0.10 9.47 11.23
CA ILE A 184 0.01 9.81 12.67
C ILE A 184 -0.22 11.30 12.94
N GLY A 185 0.22 12.20 12.05
CA GLY A 185 -0.03 13.63 12.22
C GLY A 185 -1.53 13.94 12.22
N PHE A 186 -2.29 13.30 11.34
CA PHE A 186 -3.74 13.46 11.31
C PHE A 186 -4.43 12.84 12.53
N MET A 187 -3.95 11.69 13.04
CA MET A 187 -4.43 11.15 14.31
C MET A 187 -4.20 12.11 15.48
N VAL A 188 -3.02 12.75 15.54
CA VAL A 188 -2.70 13.75 16.57
C VAL A 188 -3.62 14.97 16.43
N MET A 189 -3.86 15.46 15.23
CA MET A 189 -4.80 16.56 15.00
C MET A 189 -6.21 16.20 15.46
N SER A 190 -6.71 15.01 15.13
CA SER A 190 -8.02 14.52 15.61
C SER A 190 -8.08 14.44 17.13
N TRP A 191 -7.03 13.98 17.79
CA TRP A 191 -6.91 13.97 19.25
C TRP A 191 -6.97 15.39 19.85
N LEU A 192 -6.35 16.38 19.17
CA LEU A 192 -6.40 17.79 19.57
C LEU A 192 -7.74 18.48 19.24
N GLY A 193 -8.72 17.75 18.69
CA GLY A 193 -10.01 18.28 18.24
C GLY A 193 -9.92 19.14 16.98
N ILE A 194 -8.92 18.91 16.16
CA ILE A 194 -8.69 19.58 14.87
C ILE A 194 -9.16 18.65 13.75
N ASP A 195 -9.96 19.15 12.81
CA ASP A 195 -10.27 18.43 11.58
C ASP A 195 -9.05 18.50 10.63
N PRO A 196 -8.37 17.36 10.36
CA PRO A 196 -7.20 17.32 9.49
C PRO A 196 -7.47 17.80 8.07
N ASN A 197 -8.71 17.63 7.57
CA ASN A 197 -9.10 17.98 6.21
C ASN A 197 -9.18 19.49 5.98
N THR A 198 -9.33 20.27 7.05
CA THR A 198 -9.40 21.74 6.99
C THR A 198 -8.20 22.42 7.66
N ALA A 199 -7.24 21.63 8.15
CA ALA A 199 -6.07 22.12 8.87
C ALA A 199 -5.16 22.99 7.98
N GLY A 200 -4.51 23.96 8.62
CA GLY A 200 -3.56 24.86 8.00
C GLY A 200 -2.31 25.05 8.88
N PRO A 201 -1.47 26.07 8.59
CA PRO A 201 -0.20 26.26 9.28
C PRO A 201 -0.28 26.36 10.82
N ALA A 202 -1.35 26.97 11.34
CA ALA A 202 -1.55 27.11 12.79
C ALA A 202 -1.87 25.75 13.45
N GLU A 203 -2.68 24.93 12.81
CA GLU A 203 -3.06 23.60 13.26
C GLU A 203 -1.87 22.63 13.16
N TYR A 204 -1.07 22.72 12.11
CA TYR A 204 0.18 21.94 11.97
C TYR A 204 1.20 22.31 13.04
N ALA A 205 1.29 23.60 13.44
CA ALA A 205 2.14 24.02 14.56
C ALA A 205 1.67 23.40 15.90
N ARG A 206 0.35 23.34 16.14
CA ARG A 206 -0.19 22.68 17.35
C ARG A 206 0.08 21.17 17.35
N MET A 207 0.04 20.53 16.19
CA MET A 207 0.47 19.13 16.03
C MET A 207 1.95 18.97 16.45
N ALA A 208 2.84 19.84 15.97
CA ALA A 208 4.25 19.81 16.35
C ALA A 208 4.48 20.03 17.85
N GLU A 209 3.72 20.93 18.47
CA GLU A 209 3.75 21.15 19.93
C GLU A 209 3.39 19.89 20.72
N ALA A 210 2.49 19.03 20.19
CA ALA A 210 2.13 17.77 20.84
C ALA A 210 3.27 16.73 20.76
N PHE A 211 4.05 16.72 19.70
CA PHE A 211 5.22 15.84 19.56
C PHE A 211 6.44 16.30 20.39
N ALA A 212 6.61 17.61 20.59
CA ALA A 212 7.82 18.16 21.19
C ALA A 212 8.21 17.53 22.54
N PRO A 213 7.31 17.32 23.52
CA PRO A 213 7.69 16.76 24.82
C PRO A 213 8.04 15.27 24.76
N ILE A 214 7.58 14.53 23.75
CA ILE A 214 7.81 13.10 23.63
C ILE A 214 8.89 12.74 22.60
N ARG A 215 9.31 13.69 21.75
CA ARG A 215 10.23 13.44 20.62
C ARG A 215 11.51 12.70 21.03
N GLN A 216 12.09 13.05 22.16
CA GLN A 216 13.31 12.44 22.70
C GLN A 216 13.16 10.95 23.04
N TYR A 217 11.94 10.46 23.25
CA TYR A 217 11.63 9.08 23.60
C TYR A 217 11.24 8.22 22.39
N ILE A 218 11.03 8.85 21.22
CA ILE A 218 10.76 8.15 19.96
C ILE A 218 12.08 7.64 19.40
N ALA A 219 12.26 6.33 19.37
CA ALA A 219 13.46 5.68 18.87
C ALA A 219 13.62 5.89 17.36
N THR A 220 12.55 5.70 16.59
CA THR A 220 12.58 5.82 15.13
C THR A 220 11.27 6.40 14.58
N PHE A 221 11.40 7.10 13.43
CA PHE A 221 10.32 7.33 12.49
C PHE A 221 10.56 6.41 11.29
N ASP A 222 9.69 5.43 11.09
CA ASP A 222 9.96 4.33 10.16
C ASP A 222 8.66 3.71 9.62
N ASN A 223 8.69 3.21 8.38
CA ASN A 223 7.53 2.64 7.69
C ASN A 223 7.69 1.14 7.38
N ALA A 224 8.78 0.47 7.78
CA ALA A 224 9.01 -0.91 7.40
C ALA A 224 9.81 -1.73 8.42
N ASN A 225 10.87 -1.17 9.03
CA ASN A 225 11.80 -1.95 9.88
C ASN A 225 11.14 -2.45 11.17
N TYR A 226 10.08 -1.79 11.65
CA TYR A 226 9.33 -2.23 12.82
C TYR A 226 8.74 -3.65 12.65
N LEU A 227 8.45 -4.08 11.41
CA LEU A 227 8.00 -5.45 11.11
C LEU A 227 9.03 -6.54 11.50
N THR A 228 10.28 -6.15 11.68
CA THR A 228 11.35 -7.02 12.18
C THR A 228 11.70 -6.71 13.63
N ALA A 229 11.68 -5.43 14.01
CA ALA A 229 12.03 -4.98 15.35
C ALA A 229 11.01 -5.42 16.42
N ILE A 230 9.71 -5.48 16.09
CA ILE A 230 8.68 -6.00 17.00
C ILE A 230 8.94 -7.47 17.35
N PRO A 231 9.08 -8.40 16.39
CA PRO A 231 9.38 -9.81 16.68
C PRO A 231 10.67 -10.00 17.48
N ASN A 232 11.68 -9.16 17.25
CA ASN A 232 12.93 -9.20 18.00
C ASN A 232 12.81 -8.69 19.44
N GLY A 233 11.66 -8.13 19.85
CA GLY A 233 11.47 -7.55 21.17
C GLY A 233 12.17 -6.20 21.38
N GLU A 234 12.53 -5.51 20.30
CA GLU A 234 13.21 -4.21 20.31
C GLU A 234 12.22 -3.04 20.48
N LEU A 235 10.92 -3.30 20.18
CA LEU A 235 9.85 -2.31 20.25
C LEU A 235 8.66 -2.85 21.03
N CYS A 236 8.15 -2.05 21.98
CA CYS A 236 7.00 -2.39 22.79
C CYS A 236 5.71 -1.64 22.40
N ALA A 237 5.85 -0.47 21.76
CA ALA A 237 4.75 0.34 21.27
C ALA A 237 5.13 0.95 19.93
N VAL A 238 4.27 0.75 18.93
CA VAL A 238 4.54 1.19 17.54
C VAL A 238 3.29 1.74 16.91
N ASN A 239 3.37 2.91 16.30
CA ASN A 239 2.34 3.37 15.38
C ASN A 239 2.47 2.60 14.08
N THR A 240 1.41 1.88 13.65
CA THR A 240 1.42 0.98 12.48
C THR A 240 0.15 1.12 11.66
N TRP A 241 0.18 0.55 10.47
CA TRP A 241 -1.02 0.20 9.73
C TRP A 241 -1.62 -1.11 10.25
N SER A 242 -2.93 -1.29 10.06
CA SER A 242 -3.70 -2.35 10.72
C SER A 242 -3.28 -3.79 10.37
N GLY A 243 -2.78 -4.06 9.16
CA GLY A 243 -2.33 -5.39 8.76
C GLY A 243 -0.95 -5.76 9.30
N ASP A 244 -0.12 -4.76 9.57
CA ASP A 244 1.29 -4.96 9.90
C ASP A 244 1.50 -5.67 11.23
N TYR A 245 0.58 -5.51 12.19
CA TYR A 245 0.68 -6.25 13.44
C TYR A 245 0.53 -7.77 13.21
N SER A 246 -0.35 -8.17 12.28
CA SER A 246 -0.53 -9.58 11.90
C SER A 246 0.72 -10.13 11.23
N VAL A 247 1.36 -9.34 10.34
CA VAL A 247 2.64 -9.71 9.71
C VAL A 247 3.74 -9.85 10.75
N ALA A 248 3.84 -8.92 11.70
CA ALA A 248 4.81 -9.01 12.79
C ALA A 248 4.56 -10.23 13.68
N ALA A 249 3.29 -10.53 14.00
CA ALA A 249 2.92 -11.72 14.77
C ALA A 249 3.26 -13.02 14.03
N ALA A 250 3.01 -13.10 12.72
CA ALA A 250 3.38 -14.24 11.90
C ALA A 250 4.89 -14.46 11.89
N ARG A 251 5.68 -13.41 11.69
CA ARG A 251 7.16 -13.47 11.73
C ARG A 251 7.68 -13.94 13.09
N ALA A 252 7.07 -13.48 14.20
CA ALA A 252 7.41 -13.96 15.53
C ALA A 252 7.14 -15.47 15.67
N ALA A 253 5.98 -15.94 15.24
CA ALA A 253 5.60 -17.35 15.27
C ALA A 253 6.53 -18.24 14.42
N GLU A 254 6.90 -17.80 13.21
CA GLU A 254 7.87 -18.47 12.34
C GLU A 254 9.24 -18.60 12.98
N ALA A 255 9.66 -17.57 13.73
CA ALA A 255 10.90 -17.58 14.50
C ALA A 255 10.81 -18.38 15.81
N GLY A 256 9.64 -18.96 16.16
CA GLY A 256 9.42 -19.67 17.40
C GLY A 256 9.35 -18.77 18.64
N ILE A 257 9.05 -17.50 18.46
CA ILE A 257 8.91 -16.50 19.52
C ILE A 257 7.44 -16.38 19.92
N GLU A 258 7.12 -16.76 21.15
CA GLU A 258 5.80 -16.53 21.73
C GLU A 258 5.64 -15.04 22.05
N MET A 259 4.71 -14.36 21.39
CA MET A 259 4.46 -12.94 21.56
C MET A 259 2.96 -12.64 21.50
N GLU A 260 2.47 -11.85 22.43
CA GLU A 260 1.10 -11.35 22.42
C GLU A 260 1.10 -9.91 21.91
N LEU A 261 0.72 -9.74 20.66
CA LEU A 261 0.54 -8.42 20.04
C LEU A 261 -0.95 -8.06 20.03
N ALA A 262 -1.25 -6.76 20.11
CA ALA A 262 -2.58 -6.24 19.87
C ALA A 262 -2.50 -4.88 19.17
N TYR A 263 -3.45 -4.67 18.27
CA TYR A 263 -3.61 -3.41 17.54
C TYR A 263 -4.85 -2.67 18.01
N TYR A 264 -4.75 -1.35 18.18
CA TYR A 264 -5.87 -0.52 18.59
C TYR A 264 -5.96 0.76 17.79
N VAL A 265 -7.16 1.06 17.30
CA VAL A 265 -7.55 2.38 16.77
C VAL A 265 -7.89 3.27 17.98
N PRO A 266 -7.31 4.47 18.09
CA PRO A 266 -7.63 5.41 19.18
C PRO A 266 -9.11 5.81 19.21
N ARG A 267 -9.62 6.10 20.44
CA ARG A 267 -11.02 6.56 20.60
C ARG A 267 -11.29 7.91 19.93
N THR A 268 -10.28 8.72 19.75
CA THR A 268 -10.36 10.02 19.09
C THR A 268 -10.44 9.93 17.56
N GLY A 269 -10.39 8.71 17.02
CA GLY A 269 -10.44 8.44 15.59
C GLY A 269 -9.07 8.26 14.96
N ALA A 270 -9.07 7.68 13.78
CA ALA A 270 -7.88 7.47 12.97
C ALA A 270 -8.21 7.50 11.47
N PRO A 271 -7.22 7.78 10.62
CA PRO A 271 -7.37 7.66 9.18
C PRO A 271 -7.67 6.23 8.76
N ALA A 272 -8.65 6.08 7.86
CA ALA A 272 -8.80 4.89 7.02
C ALA A 272 -8.26 5.21 5.63
N TRP A 273 -7.44 4.32 5.11
CA TRP A 273 -6.87 4.45 3.78
C TRP A 273 -7.41 3.35 2.86
N PHE A 274 -7.43 3.66 1.57
CA PHE A 274 -7.86 2.76 0.50
C PHE A 274 -6.83 2.79 -0.60
N ASP A 275 -6.37 1.63 -1.03
CA ASP A 275 -5.47 1.50 -2.15
C ASP A 275 -6.22 1.05 -3.40
N LEU A 276 -5.85 1.60 -4.53
CA LEU A 276 -6.48 1.37 -5.81
C LEU A 276 -5.48 0.96 -6.87
N TRP A 277 -5.83 -0.05 -7.65
CA TRP A 277 -5.17 -0.31 -8.92
C TRP A 277 -5.58 0.73 -9.95
N ALA A 278 -4.61 1.29 -10.65
CA ALA A 278 -4.86 2.23 -11.75
C ALA A 278 -4.02 1.84 -12.97
N MET A 279 -4.47 2.26 -14.16
CA MET A 279 -3.74 2.04 -15.39
C MET A 279 -3.11 3.37 -15.85
N PRO A 280 -1.77 3.44 -16.02
CA PRO A 280 -1.13 4.59 -16.64
C PRO A 280 -1.69 4.88 -18.04
N SER A 281 -1.76 6.16 -18.41
CA SER A 281 -2.27 6.56 -19.73
C SER A 281 -1.38 6.11 -20.89
N ASP A 282 -0.12 5.82 -20.60
CA ASP A 282 0.91 5.32 -21.53
C ASP A 282 1.17 3.80 -21.38
N ALA A 283 0.28 3.07 -20.71
CA ALA A 283 0.38 1.62 -20.52
C ALA A 283 0.55 0.90 -21.87
N PRO A 284 1.64 0.12 -22.07
CA PRO A 284 1.91 -0.51 -23.34
C PRO A 284 1.03 -1.73 -23.64
N ASN A 285 0.51 -2.42 -22.59
CA ASN A 285 -0.21 -3.68 -22.74
C ASN A 285 -1.61 -3.63 -22.09
N VAL A 286 -2.45 -2.68 -22.51
CA VAL A 286 -3.77 -2.41 -21.91
C VAL A 286 -4.66 -3.65 -21.82
N ASP A 287 -4.66 -4.54 -22.83
CA ASP A 287 -5.47 -5.77 -22.80
C ASP A 287 -5.00 -6.74 -21.72
N ASN A 288 -3.70 -6.84 -21.49
CA ASN A 288 -3.13 -7.66 -20.42
C ASN A 288 -3.39 -7.05 -19.05
N ALA A 289 -3.36 -5.69 -18.94
CA ALA A 289 -3.76 -4.98 -17.73
C ALA A 289 -5.18 -5.34 -17.30
N TYR A 290 -6.15 -5.33 -18.22
CA TYR A 290 -7.53 -5.73 -17.91
C TYR A 290 -7.63 -7.19 -17.48
N ARG A 291 -6.85 -8.11 -18.07
CA ARG A 291 -6.84 -9.50 -17.63
C ARG A 291 -6.31 -9.64 -16.19
N PHE A 292 -5.28 -8.87 -15.85
CA PHE A 292 -4.76 -8.84 -14.48
C PHE A 292 -5.77 -8.24 -13.51
N LEU A 293 -6.36 -7.09 -13.82
CA LEU A 293 -7.37 -6.44 -12.98
C LEU A 293 -8.62 -7.30 -12.77
N ASP A 294 -9.11 -7.97 -13.81
CA ASP A 294 -10.26 -8.86 -13.70
C ASP A 294 -9.94 -10.14 -12.90
N TYR A 295 -8.70 -10.64 -12.99
CA TYR A 295 -8.20 -11.72 -12.15
C TYR A 295 -8.19 -11.32 -10.67
N MET A 296 -7.70 -10.12 -10.35
CA MET A 296 -7.66 -9.58 -8.98
C MET A 296 -9.06 -9.32 -8.38
N LEU A 297 -10.10 -9.21 -9.21
CA LEU A 297 -11.50 -9.08 -8.77
C LEU A 297 -12.15 -10.41 -8.40
N ARG A 298 -11.50 -11.54 -8.60
CA ARG A 298 -12.05 -12.84 -8.19
C ARG A 298 -12.04 -12.95 -6.68
N PRO A 299 -13.16 -13.40 -6.06
CA PRO A 299 -13.29 -13.47 -4.62
C PRO A 299 -12.19 -14.28 -3.94
N GLU A 300 -11.84 -15.44 -4.49
CA GLU A 300 -10.81 -16.34 -3.95
C GLU A 300 -9.40 -15.76 -4.08
N VAL A 301 -9.12 -15.02 -5.16
CA VAL A 301 -7.80 -14.40 -5.41
C VAL A 301 -7.54 -13.28 -4.41
N ILE A 302 -8.49 -12.37 -4.27
CA ILE A 302 -8.32 -11.24 -3.34
C ILE A 302 -8.38 -11.69 -1.88
N ALA A 303 -9.14 -12.75 -1.56
CA ALA A 303 -9.12 -13.35 -0.24
C ALA A 303 -7.74 -13.94 0.10
N ALA A 304 -7.07 -14.62 -0.84
CA ALA A 304 -5.71 -15.10 -0.63
C ALA A 304 -4.73 -13.96 -0.36
N CYS A 305 -4.92 -12.80 -1.02
CA CYS A 305 -4.14 -11.60 -0.71
C CYS A 305 -4.42 -11.10 0.71
N THR A 306 -5.70 -11.03 1.14
CA THR A 306 -6.07 -10.67 2.52
C THR A 306 -5.47 -11.64 3.54
N ASN A 307 -5.56 -12.95 3.28
CA ASN A 307 -5.04 -13.98 4.19
C ASN A 307 -3.51 -13.90 4.37
N TYR A 308 -2.80 -13.45 3.34
CA TYR A 308 -1.36 -13.26 3.39
C TYR A 308 -0.95 -11.93 4.04
N THR A 309 -1.61 -10.82 3.67
CA THR A 309 -1.22 -9.47 4.08
C THR A 309 -1.83 -9.01 5.39
N GLY A 310 -2.92 -9.64 5.84
CA GLY A 310 -3.68 -9.20 7.02
C GLY A 310 -4.49 -7.93 6.83
N TYR A 311 -4.67 -7.43 5.60
CA TYR A 311 -5.49 -6.25 5.32
C TYR A 311 -6.88 -6.60 4.82
N GLY A 312 -7.86 -5.78 5.15
CA GLY A 312 -9.21 -5.86 4.58
C GLY A 312 -9.19 -5.56 3.08
N ASN A 313 -10.03 -6.25 2.31
CA ASN A 313 -10.15 -6.00 0.88
C ASN A 313 -11.49 -5.38 0.50
N ALA A 314 -11.55 -4.79 -0.69
CA ALA A 314 -12.71 -4.09 -1.22
C ALA A 314 -13.77 -5.00 -1.87
N ASN A 315 -13.62 -6.32 -1.84
CA ASN A 315 -14.48 -7.28 -2.51
C ASN A 315 -15.41 -7.97 -1.51
N ALA A 316 -16.67 -7.59 -1.46
CA ALA A 316 -17.64 -8.15 -0.52
C ALA A 316 -17.88 -9.66 -0.73
N ALA A 317 -17.73 -10.16 -1.97
CA ALA A 317 -17.89 -11.58 -2.28
C ALA A 317 -16.72 -12.45 -1.79
N SER A 318 -15.59 -11.85 -1.37
CA SER A 318 -14.41 -12.57 -0.90
C SER A 318 -14.55 -13.16 0.51
N ARG A 319 -15.48 -12.65 1.33
CA ARG A 319 -15.64 -13.04 2.74
C ARG A 319 -15.68 -14.56 3.01
N PRO A 320 -16.35 -15.39 2.19
CA PRO A 320 -16.36 -16.85 2.42
C PRO A 320 -15.00 -17.54 2.23
N PHE A 321 -14.02 -16.86 1.63
CA PHE A 321 -12.68 -17.36 1.33
C PHE A 321 -11.60 -16.77 2.24
N VAL A 322 -11.95 -15.75 3.04
CA VAL A 322 -11.05 -15.16 4.03
C VAL A 322 -11.02 -16.03 5.28
N ASP A 323 -9.85 -16.23 5.85
CA ASP A 323 -9.64 -17.02 7.06
C ASP A 323 -10.47 -16.46 8.23
N GLU A 324 -11.12 -17.35 8.97
CA GLU A 324 -12.01 -16.99 10.08
C GLU A 324 -11.32 -16.15 11.15
N ALA A 325 -10.03 -16.41 11.39
CA ALA A 325 -9.22 -15.64 12.33
C ALA A 325 -9.09 -14.17 11.90
N ILE A 326 -8.94 -13.92 10.60
CA ILE A 326 -8.83 -12.57 10.03
C ILE A 326 -10.19 -11.88 9.98
N LEU A 327 -11.26 -12.62 9.61
CA LEU A 327 -12.62 -12.08 9.59
C LEU A 327 -13.10 -11.61 10.97
N ASN A 328 -12.64 -12.28 12.03
CA ASN A 328 -12.98 -11.96 13.41
C ASN A 328 -11.98 -11.02 14.07
N ASP A 329 -10.94 -10.58 13.35
CA ASP A 329 -9.95 -9.67 13.88
C ASP A 329 -10.42 -8.22 13.76
N PRO A 330 -10.64 -7.51 14.89
CA PRO A 330 -11.11 -6.13 14.87
C PRO A 330 -10.09 -5.12 14.31
N ALA A 331 -8.84 -5.50 14.14
CA ALA A 331 -7.83 -4.69 13.46
C ALA A 331 -8.05 -4.67 11.94
N VAL A 332 -8.52 -5.79 11.38
CA VAL A 332 -8.77 -5.95 9.94
C VAL A 332 -10.21 -5.60 9.59
N TYR A 333 -11.15 -6.08 10.37
CA TYR A 333 -12.59 -5.82 10.23
C TYR A 333 -13.15 -5.21 11.51
N PRO A 334 -12.95 -3.89 11.71
CA PRO A 334 -13.39 -3.18 12.92
C PRO A 334 -14.90 -3.27 13.14
N ASP A 335 -15.31 -3.21 14.39
CA ASP A 335 -16.73 -3.10 14.75
C ASP A 335 -17.33 -1.75 14.32
N ALA A 336 -18.67 -1.66 14.39
CA ALA A 336 -19.40 -0.47 13.96
C ALA A 336 -19.01 0.80 14.77
N GLU A 337 -18.65 0.66 16.04
CA GLU A 337 -18.23 1.78 16.89
C GLU A 337 -16.87 2.31 16.43
N THR A 338 -15.93 1.42 16.16
CA THR A 338 -14.60 1.76 15.65
C THR A 338 -14.69 2.36 14.25
N LEU A 339 -15.47 1.76 13.36
CA LEU A 339 -15.71 2.31 12.02
C LEU A 339 -16.31 3.71 12.04
N ALA A 340 -17.25 3.99 12.96
CA ALA A 340 -17.90 5.30 13.07
C ALA A 340 -16.93 6.44 13.47
N ARG A 341 -15.82 6.14 14.11
CA ARG A 341 -14.79 7.12 14.49
C ARG A 341 -13.61 7.21 13.53
N MET A 342 -13.53 6.29 12.56
CA MET A 342 -12.56 6.38 11.47
C MET A 342 -13.02 7.40 10.43
N TYR A 343 -12.06 8.03 9.77
CA TYR A 343 -12.33 9.01 8.73
C TYR A 343 -11.36 8.82 7.56
N THR A 344 -11.80 9.23 6.39
CA THR A 344 -10.98 9.20 5.18
C THR A 344 -10.36 10.58 4.97
N PRO A 345 -9.03 10.71 4.97
CA PRO A 345 -8.37 11.98 4.70
C PRO A 345 -8.76 12.53 3.33
N ALA A 346 -9.04 13.83 3.26
CA ALA A 346 -9.21 14.51 1.98
C ALA A 346 -7.85 14.79 1.32
N PRO A 347 -7.78 14.81 -0.02
CA PRO A 347 -6.58 15.21 -0.73
C PRO A 347 -6.13 16.61 -0.31
N GLN A 348 -4.85 16.75 -0.01
CA GLN A 348 -4.25 18.03 0.38
C GLN A 348 -4.02 18.92 -0.84
N THR A 349 -4.06 20.22 -0.64
CA THR A 349 -3.55 21.16 -1.65
C THR A 349 -2.01 21.15 -1.66
N PRO A 350 -1.36 21.52 -2.76
CA PRO A 350 0.12 21.60 -2.80
C PRO A 350 0.73 22.51 -1.73
N ASP A 351 0.01 23.54 -1.29
CA ASP A 351 0.45 24.44 -0.22
C ASP A 351 0.38 23.76 1.15
N GLN A 352 -0.69 23.00 1.41
CA GLN A 352 -0.85 22.20 2.61
C GLN A 352 0.22 21.10 2.70
N GLU A 353 0.46 20.38 1.61
CA GLU A 353 1.49 19.32 1.55
C GLU A 353 2.89 19.87 1.85
N ARG A 354 3.28 21.01 1.21
CA ARG A 354 4.57 21.62 1.49
C ARG A 354 4.72 22.06 2.94
N GLU A 355 3.69 22.66 3.51
CA GLU A 355 3.74 23.13 4.89
C GLU A 355 3.74 21.96 5.88
N LEU A 356 2.91 20.95 5.65
CA LEU A 356 2.86 19.73 6.46
C LEU A 356 4.21 19.01 6.42
N THR A 357 4.81 18.84 5.25
CA THR A 357 6.14 18.22 5.08
C THR A 357 7.22 19.02 5.81
N ARG A 358 7.17 20.35 5.74
CA ARG A 358 8.11 21.23 6.45
C ARG A 358 8.02 21.04 7.96
N ILE A 359 6.81 21.08 8.51
CA ILE A 359 6.57 20.88 9.94
C ILE A 359 6.95 19.47 10.38
N TRP A 360 6.63 18.46 9.58
CA TRP A 360 7.00 17.06 9.85
C TRP A 360 8.51 16.86 9.93
N THR A 361 9.25 17.48 9.00
CA THR A 361 10.71 17.48 9.04
C THR A 361 11.25 18.10 10.33
N GLN A 362 10.64 19.18 10.81
CA GLN A 362 11.00 19.81 12.09
C GLN A 362 10.72 18.89 13.28
N ILE A 363 9.55 18.23 13.31
CA ILE A 363 9.20 17.25 14.37
C ILE A 363 10.28 16.15 14.43
N LYS A 364 10.67 15.61 13.28
CA LYS A 364 11.69 14.53 13.24
C LYS A 364 13.08 15.00 13.68
N ALA A 365 13.43 16.23 13.41
CA ALA A 365 14.73 16.77 13.80
C ALA A 365 14.87 17.05 15.31
N GLY A 366 13.78 17.32 16.03
CA GLY A 366 13.74 17.58 17.49
C GLY A 366 13.84 19.03 17.81
#